data_bf63b2044730aa74853c6888fa9c722f
#
_entry.id   bf63b2044730aa74853c6888fa9c722f
#
_cell.length_a   1.000
_cell.length_b   1.000
_cell.length_c   1.000
_cell.angle_alpha   90.00
_cell.angle_beta   90.00
_cell.angle_gamma   90.00
#
_symmetry.space_group_name_H-M   'P 1'
#
loop_
_entity.id
_entity.type
_entity.pdbx_description
1 polymer ?
#
loop_
_entity_poly.entity_id
_entity_poly.type
_entity_poly.pdbx_seq_one_letter_code
_entity_poly.pdbx_strand_id
1 'polypeptide(L)'
;MTKARTFTNVWDAIEDSPEEAATMTMRSNVMSAIKEKVHGWDTTQARAARRLGITQPRLNDLLHGKINKFSLDALLILATRAGLKVKIDVRSAA
;
A
#
# COMPACT_ATOMS: atom_id res chain seq x y z
N MET A 1 -21.18 -7.84 -0.18
CA MET A 1 -20.23 -6.92 0.33
C MET A 1 -18.86 -7.50 0.22
N THR A 2 -18.04 -6.76 -0.33
CA THR A 2 -16.69 -7.18 -0.19
C THR A 2 -16.36 -7.13 1.26
N LYS A 3 -16.22 -8.27 1.80
CA LYS A 3 -15.71 -8.35 3.12
C LYS A 3 -14.41 -7.58 3.15
N ALA A 4 -14.32 -6.62 4.01
CA ALA A 4 -13.07 -5.95 4.24
C ALA A 4 -12.02 -7.03 4.42
N ARG A 5 -10.97 -6.99 3.63
CA ARG A 5 -9.91 -7.96 3.79
C ARG A 5 -9.38 -7.82 5.20
N THR A 6 -9.49 -8.91 5.94
CA THR A 6 -8.89 -8.94 7.26
C THR A 6 -7.45 -9.38 7.08
N PHE A 7 -6.55 -8.50 7.41
CA PHE A 7 -5.14 -8.86 7.38
C PHE A 7 -4.74 -9.37 8.74
N THR A 8 -4.06 -10.50 8.75
CA THR A 8 -3.41 -10.95 9.96
C THR A 8 -2.44 -9.88 10.39
N ASN A 9 -2.54 -9.43 11.61
CA ASN A 9 -1.71 -8.34 12.07
C ASN A 9 -0.33 -8.85 12.49
N VAL A 10 0.43 -9.24 11.49
CA VAL A 10 1.79 -9.75 11.67
C VAL A 10 2.66 -8.71 12.37
N TRP A 11 2.40 -7.45 12.11
CA TRP A 11 3.19 -6.35 12.64
C TRP A 11 3.06 -6.22 14.16
N ASP A 12 1.95 -6.66 14.75
CA ASP A 12 1.81 -6.68 16.20
C ASP A 12 2.83 -7.60 16.85
N ALA A 13 3.25 -8.63 16.16
CA ALA A 13 4.21 -9.61 16.68
C ALA A 13 5.66 -9.15 16.53
N ILE A 14 5.95 -8.26 15.57
CA ILE A 14 7.33 -7.86 15.26
C ILE A 14 7.65 -6.41 15.56
N GLU A 15 6.64 -5.58 15.79
CA GLU A 15 6.85 -4.18 16.14
C GLU A 15 6.68 -3.99 17.64
N ASP A 16 7.54 -3.13 18.23
CA ASP A 16 7.52 -2.90 19.68
C ASP A 16 6.37 -1.97 20.10
N SER A 17 5.85 -1.15 19.21
CA SER A 17 4.79 -0.20 19.55
C SER A 17 3.52 -0.45 18.75
N PRO A 18 2.35 -0.28 19.39
CA PRO A 18 1.07 -0.38 18.67
C PRO A 18 0.95 0.65 17.55
N GLU A 19 1.54 1.83 17.73
CA GLU A 19 1.49 2.88 16.72
C GLU A 19 2.24 2.46 15.45
N GLU A 20 3.42 1.88 15.61
CA GLU A 20 4.21 1.41 14.48
C GLU A 20 3.53 0.23 13.80
N ALA A 21 2.99 -0.70 14.59
CA ALA A 21 2.27 -1.84 14.04
C ALA A 21 1.07 -1.38 13.21
N ALA A 22 0.30 -0.42 13.71
CA ALA A 22 -0.86 0.10 13.00
C ALA A 22 -0.44 0.76 11.68
N THR A 23 0.64 1.55 11.70
CA THR A 23 1.14 2.23 10.51
C THR A 23 1.63 1.23 9.48
N MET A 24 2.38 0.23 9.91
CA MET A 24 2.89 -0.81 9.01
C MET A 24 1.77 -1.62 8.39
N THR A 25 0.75 -1.94 9.17
CA THR A 25 -0.42 -2.67 8.67
C THR A 25 -1.11 -1.86 7.58
N MET A 26 -1.35 -0.57 7.80
CA MET A 26 -1.99 0.29 6.82
C MET A 26 -1.16 0.43 5.55
N ARG A 27 0.15 0.65 5.70
CA ARG A 27 1.05 0.74 4.54
C ARG A 27 1.01 -0.55 3.73
N SER A 28 1.06 -1.68 4.41
CA SER A 28 1.05 -2.99 3.77
C SER A 28 -0.23 -3.21 2.97
N ASN A 29 -1.37 -2.83 3.55
CA ASN A 29 -2.66 -2.99 2.91
C ASN A 29 -2.77 -2.13 1.65
N VAL A 30 -2.38 -0.86 1.75
CA VAL A 30 -2.44 0.06 0.62
C VAL A 30 -1.47 -0.39 -0.47
N MET A 31 -0.25 -0.76 -0.09
CA MET A 31 0.76 -1.24 -1.04
C MET A 31 0.28 -2.48 -1.80
N SER A 32 -0.33 -3.43 -1.11
CA SER A 32 -0.87 -4.64 -1.75
C SER A 32 -1.95 -4.30 -2.78
N ALA A 33 -2.83 -3.37 -2.45
CA ALA A 33 -3.89 -2.95 -3.37
C ALA A 33 -3.30 -2.27 -4.62
N ILE A 34 -2.27 -1.46 -4.44
CA ILE A 34 -1.60 -0.81 -5.57
C ILE A 34 -0.93 -1.87 -6.46
N LYS A 35 -0.25 -2.83 -5.86
CA LYS A 35 0.42 -3.91 -6.61
C LYS A 35 -0.58 -4.70 -7.45
N GLU A 36 -1.72 -5.07 -6.87
CA GLU A 36 -2.77 -5.77 -7.62
C GLU A 36 -3.26 -4.93 -8.79
N LYS A 37 -3.46 -3.64 -8.56
CA LYS A 37 -3.94 -2.74 -9.60
C LYS A 37 -2.94 -2.65 -10.75
N VAL A 38 -1.67 -2.48 -10.42
CA VAL A 38 -0.59 -2.38 -11.41
C VAL A 38 -0.47 -3.67 -12.23
N HIS A 39 -0.55 -4.81 -11.57
CA HIS A 39 -0.50 -6.10 -12.28
C HIS A 39 -1.65 -6.24 -13.25
N GLY A 40 -2.81 -5.72 -12.92
CA GLY A 40 -3.98 -5.75 -13.78
C GLY A 40 -3.88 -4.88 -15.02
N TRP A 41 -2.93 -3.95 -15.05
CA TRP A 41 -2.76 -3.09 -16.23
C TRP A 41 -2.12 -3.83 -17.43
N ASP A 42 -1.47 -4.93 -17.17
CA ASP A 42 -0.83 -5.74 -18.22
C ASP A 42 0.04 -4.88 -19.14
N THR A 43 0.96 -4.14 -18.54
CA THR A 43 1.84 -3.22 -19.26
C THR A 43 3.28 -3.35 -18.74
N THR A 44 4.20 -2.63 -19.39
CA THR A 44 5.59 -2.64 -18.96
C THR A 44 5.77 -1.85 -17.67
N GLN A 45 6.84 -2.14 -16.93
CA GLN A 45 7.16 -1.38 -15.73
C GLN A 45 7.41 0.10 -16.05
N ALA A 46 8.02 0.38 -17.20
CA ALA A 46 8.25 1.77 -17.62
C ALA A 46 6.94 2.54 -17.75
N ARG A 47 5.94 1.94 -18.38
CA ARG A 47 4.64 2.57 -18.57
C ARG A 47 3.88 2.68 -17.26
N ALA A 48 3.95 1.65 -16.44
CA ALA A 48 3.29 1.67 -15.14
C ALA A 48 3.89 2.75 -14.24
N ALA A 49 5.22 2.87 -14.22
CA ALA A 49 5.89 3.92 -13.46
C ALA A 49 5.47 5.30 -13.91
N ARG A 50 5.42 5.50 -15.23
CA ARG A 50 4.97 6.78 -15.80
C ARG A 50 3.54 7.11 -15.40
N ARG A 51 2.67 6.11 -15.44
CA ARG A 51 1.27 6.29 -15.05
C ARG A 51 1.12 6.67 -13.58
N LEU A 52 1.99 6.12 -12.73
CA LEU A 52 2.01 6.46 -11.31
C LEU A 52 2.81 7.73 -11.00
N GLY A 53 3.51 8.27 -11.99
CA GLY A 53 4.33 9.46 -11.80
C GLY A 53 5.57 9.22 -10.94
N ILE A 54 6.14 8.04 -11.02
CA ILE A 54 7.34 7.66 -10.27
C ILE A 54 8.38 7.06 -11.21
N THR A 55 9.60 6.92 -10.72
CA THR A 55 10.68 6.28 -11.48
C THR A 55 10.50 4.77 -11.50
N GLN A 56 11.13 4.11 -12.48
CA GLN A 56 11.12 2.65 -12.54
C GLN A 56 11.74 2.00 -11.29
N PRO A 57 12.90 2.48 -10.79
CA PRO A 57 13.44 1.91 -9.54
C PRO A 57 12.48 2.05 -8.37
N ARG A 58 11.74 3.15 -8.29
CA ARG A 58 10.75 3.35 -7.24
C ARG A 58 9.61 2.36 -7.38
N LEU A 59 9.12 2.16 -8.60
CA LEU A 59 8.10 1.15 -8.87
C LEU A 59 8.61 -0.25 -8.51
N ASN A 60 9.85 -0.54 -8.86
CA ASN A 60 10.46 -1.83 -8.52
C ASN A 60 10.45 -2.06 -7.01
N ASP A 61 10.78 -1.04 -6.22
CA ASP A 61 10.73 -1.12 -4.76
C ASP A 61 9.31 -1.41 -4.27
N LEU A 62 8.32 -0.77 -4.87
CA LEU A 62 6.93 -0.99 -4.51
C LEU A 62 6.50 -2.41 -4.82
N LEU A 63 6.84 -2.91 -6.01
CA LEU A 63 6.45 -4.26 -6.44
C LEU A 63 7.15 -5.34 -5.62
N HIS A 64 8.31 -5.04 -5.06
CA HIS A 64 9.03 -5.95 -4.17
C HIS A 64 8.63 -5.82 -2.71
N GLY A 65 7.64 -4.98 -2.43
CA GLY A 65 7.10 -4.85 -1.08
C GLY A 65 8.03 -4.19 -0.09
N LYS A 66 8.91 -3.31 -0.56
CA LYS A 66 9.85 -2.61 0.33
C LYS A 66 9.14 -1.50 1.09
N ILE A 67 8.38 -1.91 2.08
CA ILE A 67 7.43 -1.06 2.80
C ILE A 67 8.12 0.10 3.52
N ASN A 68 9.35 -0.08 3.98
CA ASN A 68 10.07 0.97 4.70
C ASN A 68 10.49 2.13 3.80
N LYS A 69 10.39 1.96 2.49
CA LYS A 69 10.72 3.02 1.53
C LYS A 69 9.54 3.90 1.16
N PHE A 70 8.37 3.62 1.73
CA PHE A 70 7.15 4.35 1.40
C PHE A 70 6.44 4.79 2.68
N SER A 71 6.22 6.08 2.80
CA SER A 71 5.35 6.59 3.86
C SER A 71 3.89 6.27 3.49
N LEU A 72 3.01 6.31 4.48
CA LEU A 72 1.59 6.13 4.22
C LEU A 72 1.08 7.21 3.26
N ASP A 73 1.50 8.46 3.46
CA ASP A 73 1.12 9.56 2.58
C ASP A 73 1.52 9.28 1.13
N ALA A 74 2.75 8.83 0.92
CA ALA A 74 3.22 8.50 -0.42
C ALA A 74 2.38 7.40 -1.06
N LEU A 75 2.03 6.39 -0.28
CA LEU A 75 1.20 5.29 -0.77
C LEU A 75 -0.22 5.74 -1.09
N LEU A 76 -0.79 6.64 -0.30
CA LEU A 76 -2.11 7.18 -0.60
C LEU A 76 -2.13 7.97 -1.91
N ILE A 77 -1.07 8.72 -2.17
CA ILE A 77 -0.92 9.44 -3.43
C ILE A 77 -0.85 8.45 -4.59
N LEU A 78 -0.03 7.42 -4.48
CA LEU A 78 0.12 6.41 -5.53
C LEU A 78 -1.18 5.64 -5.75
N ALA A 79 -1.90 5.32 -4.68
CA ALA A 79 -3.19 4.66 -4.78
C ALA A 79 -4.17 5.51 -5.60
N THR A 80 -4.23 6.80 -5.32
CA THR A 80 -5.09 7.72 -6.05
C THR A 80 -4.72 7.78 -7.53
N ARG A 81 -3.42 7.86 -7.83
CA ARG A 81 -2.94 7.86 -9.21
C ARG A 81 -3.23 6.54 -9.92
N ALA A 82 -3.27 5.45 -9.18
CA ALA A 82 -3.61 4.15 -9.73
C ALA A 82 -5.10 3.96 -9.99
N GLY A 83 -5.91 4.94 -9.62
CA GLY A 83 -7.36 4.86 -9.78
C GLY A 83 -8.06 4.16 -8.63
N LEU A 84 -7.39 4.01 -7.50
CA LEU A 84 -7.98 3.43 -6.31
C LEU A 84 -8.58 4.52 -5.43
N LYS A 85 -9.65 4.15 -4.74
CA LYS A 85 -10.25 5.01 -3.74
C LYS A 85 -10.00 4.40 -2.37
N VAL A 86 -9.32 5.16 -1.50
CA VAL A 86 -9.01 4.68 -0.16
C VAL A 86 -10.04 5.25 0.82
N LYS A 87 -10.67 4.35 1.56
CA LYS A 87 -11.58 4.74 2.64
C LYS A 87 -10.94 4.43 3.96
N ILE A 88 -11.07 5.33 4.90
CA ILE A 88 -10.52 5.17 6.25
C ILE A 88 -11.68 5.10 7.22
N ASP A 89 -11.68 4.05 8.03
CA ASP A 89 -12.68 3.87 9.08
C ASP A 89 -11.96 4.04 10.42
N VAL A 90 -12.38 5.03 11.17
CA VAL A 90 -11.78 5.33 12.47
C VAL A 90 -12.81 5.07 13.55
N ARG A 91 -12.48 4.18 14.45
CA ARG A 91 -13.37 3.78 15.55
C ARG A 91 -12.64 3.85 16.86
N SER A 92 -13.42 3.94 17.94
CA SER A 92 -12.85 3.81 19.26
C SER A 92 -12.31 2.40 19.44
N ALA A 93 -11.13 2.30 20.05
CA ALA A 93 -10.50 1.01 20.34
C ALA A 93 -11.07 0.35 21.59
N ALA A 94 -11.84 1.09 22.38
CA ALA A 94 -12.41 0.56 23.63
C ALA A 94 -13.71 -0.20 23.38
#